data_234a702bc1139d36f4c57fe29cf08a59
#
_entry.id   234a702bc1139d36f4c57fe29cf08a59
#
_cell.length_a   1.000
_cell.length_b   1.000
_cell.length_c   1.000
_cell.angle_alpha   90.00
_cell.angle_beta   90.00
_cell.angle_gamma   90.00
#
_symmetry.space_group_name_H-M   'P 1'
#
loop_
_entity.id
_entity.type
_entity.pdbx_description
1 polymer ?
#
loop_
_entity_poly.entity_id
_entity_poly.type
_entity_poly.pdbx_seq_one_letter_code
_entity_poly.pdbx_strand_id
1 'polypeptide(L)'
;MIEIDKFVSRHIGPRNEDIGEMLKLINCSSLDELIEKTVPNHIIFKDKLKFRPGMSEEFNKINTQLLSLKNNFKKTYIGMGYYNTITPSVILRNILENPGWYTAYTPYQPEVSQGRLEMLMNFQQMIIDLTGMDIANASLLDESTAAAEAMMMAFKIKKSAKFTFCVQNKCHPQTLSVLKTRAKPLGIKIIFDNPDDDTFGCLIQNPDTYGEIANLNDLININKSHDALSIIAADIMSLVVMKSPRDFG
;
A
#
# COMPACT_ATOMS: atom_id res chain seq x y z
N MET A 1 45.17 -11.11 13.05
CA MET A 1 44.11 -10.60 12.17
C MET A 1 43.15 -9.81 13.07
N ILE A 2 43.04 -8.50 12.86
CA ILE A 2 42.08 -7.68 13.61
C ILE A 2 40.69 -8.22 13.22
N GLU A 3 39.98 -8.76 14.19
CA GLU A 3 38.60 -9.21 13.97
C GLU A 3 37.79 -7.96 13.64
N ILE A 4 37.48 -7.75 12.37
CA ILE A 4 36.67 -6.62 11.93
C ILE A 4 35.34 -6.71 12.63
N ASP A 5 34.95 -5.68 13.34
CA ASP A 5 33.69 -5.54 14.06
C ASP A 5 32.52 -5.94 13.15
N LYS A 6 31.96 -7.12 13.40
CA LYS A 6 30.87 -7.67 12.59
C LYS A 6 29.56 -7.01 12.99
N PHE A 7 28.79 -6.56 12.03
CA PHE A 7 27.44 -6.04 12.23
C PHE A 7 26.58 -6.96 13.09
N VAL A 8 26.71 -8.27 12.91
CA VAL A 8 25.99 -9.32 13.67
C VAL A 8 26.20 -9.17 15.17
N SER A 9 27.44 -8.96 15.64
CA SER A 9 27.77 -8.87 17.06
C SER A 9 27.21 -7.60 17.75
N ARG A 10 26.79 -6.59 16.95
CA ARG A 10 26.17 -5.36 17.46
C ARG A 10 24.65 -5.37 17.40
N HIS A 11 24.03 -6.27 16.60
CA HIS A 11 22.60 -6.24 16.31
C HIS A 11 21.85 -7.51 16.70
N ILE A 12 22.52 -8.68 16.67
CA ILE A 12 21.87 -9.94 17.07
C ILE A 12 22.16 -10.21 18.53
N GLY A 13 21.11 -10.32 19.28
CA GLY A 13 20.92 -10.48 20.68
C GLY A 13 21.97 -11.29 21.46
N PRO A 14 21.65 -12.46 22.04
CA PRO A 14 22.57 -13.12 22.97
C PRO A 14 23.85 -13.59 22.26
N ARG A 15 24.97 -13.48 22.97
CA ARG A 15 26.26 -14.04 22.57
C ARG A 15 26.28 -15.55 22.81
N ASN A 16 27.26 -16.26 22.25
CA ASN A 16 27.36 -17.72 22.46
C ASN A 16 27.45 -18.15 23.93
N GLU A 17 28.11 -17.34 24.76
CA GLU A 17 28.20 -17.54 26.19
C GLU A 17 26.84 -17.42 26.87
N ASP A 18 26.11 -16.36 26.55
CA ASP A 18 24.75 -16.13 27.05
C ASP A 18 23.78 -17.24 26.60
N ILE A 19 23.89 -17.69 25.34
CA ILE A 19 23.10 -18.83 24.82
C ILE A 19 23.41 -20.12 25.65
N GLY A 20 24.68 -20.35 25.96
CA GLY A 20 25.08 -21.50 26.78
C GLY A 20 24.46 -21.45 28.19
N GLU A 21 24.42 -20.30 28.81
CA GLU A 21 23.79 -20.12 30.13
C GLU A 21 22.25 -20.27 30.05
N MET A 22 21.62 -19.68 29.04
CA MET A 22 20.18 -19.84 28.82
C MET A 22 19.78 -21.30 28.59
N LEU A 23 20.55 -22.04 27.79
CA LEU A 23 20.27 -23.44 27.52
C LEU A 23 20.41 -24.31 28.79
N LYS A 24 21.40 -24.03 29.63
CA LYS A 24 21.53 -24.71 30.92
C LYS A 24 20.32 -24.51 31.83
N LEU A 25 19.79 -23.26 31.87
CA LEU A 25 18.63 -22.93 32.70
C LEU A 25 17.38 -23.71 32.29
N ILE A 26 17.20 -23.95 30.98
CA ILE A 26 16.05 -24.69 30.43
C ILE A 26 16.34 -26.19 30.22
N ASN A 27 17.47 -26.69 30.71
CA ASN A 27 17.89 -28.09 30.56
C ASN A 27 17.94 -28.58 29.11
N CYS A 28 18.53 -27.78 28.23
CA CYS A 28 18.82 -28.12 26.83
C CYS A 28 20.33 -28.07 26.61
N SER A 29 20.87 -29.01 25.82
CA SER A 29 22.28 -29.08 25.48
C SER A 29 22.65 -28.20 24.28
N SER A 30 21.66 -27.90 23.41
CA SER A 30 21.86 -27.12 22.18
C SER A 30 20.57 -26.44 21.74
N LEU A 31 20.71 -25.45 20.85
CA LEU A 31 19.55 -24.82 20.18
C LEU A 31 18.76 -25.83 19.35
N ASP A 32 19.44 -26.78 18.72
CA ASP A 32 18.77 -27.81 17.92
C ASP A 32 17.87 -28.69 18.81
N GLU A 33 18.35 -29.09 19.99
CA GLU A 33 17.53 -29.82 20.96
C GLU A 33 16.33 -28.98 21.43
N LEU A 34 16.52 -27.71 21.66
CA LEU A 34 15.43 -26.80 22.02
C LEU A 34 14.36 -26.74 20.90
N ILE A 35 14.80 -26.63 19.65
CA ILE A 35 13.91 -26.62 18.48
C ILE A 35 13.15 -27.95 18.38
N GLU A 36 13.84 -29.07 18.50
CA GLU A 36 13.23 -30.41 18.45
C GLU A 36 12.18 -30.64 19.56
N LYS A 37 12.41 -30.07 20.74
CA LYS A 37 11.47 -30.16 21.86
C LYS A 37 10.25 -29.24 21.74
N THR A 38 10.40 -28.14 21.03
CA THR A 38 9.36 -27.07 20.98
C THR A 38 8.56 -27.05 19.69
N VAL A 39 9.18 -27.43 18.56
CA VAL A 39 8.55 -27.36 17.25
C VAL A 39 8.07 -28.75 16.82
N PRO A 40 6.78 -28.92 16.46
CA PRO A 40 6.29 -30.20 15.96
C PRO A 40 7.05 -30.68 14.72
N ASN A 41 7.44 -31.96 14.71
CA ASN A 41 8.30 -32.55 13.66
C ASN A 41 7.77 -32.38 12.23
N HIS A 42 6.45 -32.30 12.04
CA HIS A 42 5.83 -32.19 10.73
C HIS A 42 5.94 -30.80 10.10
N ILE A 43 6.34 -29.77 10.87
CA ILE A 43 6.56 -28.40 10.39
C ILE A 43 8.03 -27.98 10.44
N ILE A 44 8.92 -28.81 10.97
CA ILE A 44 10.37 -28.50 10.99
C ILE A 44 10.93 -28.56 9.58
N PHE A 45 11.47 -27.42 9.13
CA PHE A 45 12.24 -27.37 7.88
C PHE A 45 13.65 -27.94 8.15
N LYS A 46 13.94 -29.11 7.59
CA LYS A 46 15.20 -29.85 7.85
C LYS A 46 16.37 -29.43 6.97
N ASP A 47 16.11 -28.77 5.85
CA ASP A 47 17.18 -28.34 4.95
C ASP A 47 17.86 -27.06 5.46
N LYS A 48 19.17 -26.97 5.27
CA LYS A 48 19.90 -25.74 5.53
C LYS A 48 19.54 -24.67 4.49
N LEU A 49 19.16 -23.49 4.96
CA LEU A 49 18.94 -22.34 4.09
C LEU A 49 20.23 -21.98 3.36
N LYS A 50 20.17 -21.89 2.03
CA LYS A 50 21.32 -21.59 1.16
C LYS A 50 21.54 -20.08 1.06
N PHE A 51 21.96 -19.45 2.13
CA PHE A 51 22.36 -18.05 2.13
C PHE A 51 23.86 -17.90 1.89
N ARG A 52 24.24 -16.80 1.24
CA ARG A 52 25.63 -16.37 1.19
C ARG A 52 26.07 -15.93 2.60
N PRO A 53 27.35 -16.06 2.95
CA PRO A 53 27.88 -15.46 4.17
C PRO A 53 27.57 -13.97 4.26
N GLY A 54 27.40 -13.45 5.46
CA GLY A 54 27.25 -12.02 5.68
C GLY A 54 28.44 -11.24 5.16
N MET A 55 28.18 -10.05 4.62
CA MET A 55 29.20 -9.13 4.11
C MET A 55 29.45 -8.02 5.14
N SER A 56 30.63 -7.36 5.09
CA SER A 56 30.85 -6.16 5.89
C SER A 56 29.97 -5.00 5.44
N GLU A 57 29.70 -4.05 6.33
CA GLU A 57 28.92 -2.86 6.02
C GLU A 57 29.52 -2.07 4.88
N GLU A 58 30.86 -1.90 4.89
CA GLU A 58 31.57 -1.19 3.83
C GLU A 58 31.43 -1.87 2.47
N PHE A 59 31.60 -3.20 2.44
CA PHE A 59 31.44 -3.97 1.20
C PHE A 59 30.02 -3.89 0.66
N ASN A 60 29.03 -3.95 1.56
CA ASN A 60 27.61 -3.82 1.18
C ASN A 60 27.30 -2.41 0.65
N LYS A 61 27.87 -1.36 1.29
CA LYS A 61 27.75 0.02 0.81
C LYS A 61 28.34 0.18 -0.60
N ILE A 62 29.55 -0.33 -0.83
CA ILE A 62 30.20 -0.28 -2.14
C ILE A 62 29.36 -1.03 -3.19
N ASN A 63 28.86 -2.23 -2.86
CA ASN A 63 28.00 -3.00 -3.77
C ASN A 63 26.72 -2.24 -4.11
N THR A 64 26.08 -1.62 -3.13
CA THR A 64 24.85 -0.83 -3.35
C THR A 64 25.15 0.39 -4.23
N GLN A 65 26.28 1.06 -4.04
CA GLN A 65 26.72 2.14 -4.91
C GLN A 65 26.97 1.66 -6.34
N LEU A 66 27.67 0.53 -6.52
CA LEU A 66 27.88 -0.06 -7.85
C LEU A 66 26.56 -0.46 -8.53
N LEU A 67 25.59 -0.97 -7.78
CA LEU A 67 24.26 -1.26 -8.31
C LEU A 67 23.53 0.02 -8.71
N SER A 68 23.63 1.08 -7.92
CA SER A 68 23.01 2.37 -8.22
C SER A 68 23.55 2.99 -9.52
N LEU A 69 24.84 2.82 -9.82
CA LEU A 69 25.47 3.29 -11.05
C LEU A 69 24.96 2.59 -12.32
N LYS A 70 24.30 1.43 -12.17
CA LYS A 70 23.64 0.73 -13.30
C LYS A 70 22.31 1.36 -13.69
N ASN A 71 21.74 2.21 -12.85
CA ASN A 71 20.49 2.91 -13.16
C ASN A 71 20.76 3.94 -14.27
N ASN A 72 19.92 3.90 -15.28
CA ASN A 72 19.97 4.84 -16.39
C ASN A 72 18.69 5.66 -16.39
N PHE A 73 18.80 6.91 -15.99
CA PHE A 73 17.68 7.84 -15.94
C PHE A 73 17.14 8.11 -17.34
N LYS A 74 15.92 7.69 -17.60
CA LYS A 74 15.21 7.94 -18.85
C LYS A 74 13.98 8.79 -18.59
N LYS A 75 13.55 9.54 -19.59
CA LYS A 75 12.19 10.11 -19.57
C LYS A 75 11.19 8.97 -19.67
N THR A 76 10.22 8.96 -18.75
CA THR A 76 9.15 7.96 -18.76
C THR A 76 7.91 8.49 -19.49
N TYR A 77 7.30 7.62 -20.28
CA TYR A 77 6.05 7.86 -21.00
C TYR A 77 5.09 6.67 -20.81
N ILE A 78 5.23 5.97 -19.68
CA ILE A 78 4.40 4.78 -19.39
C ILE A 78 2.91 5.17 -19.28
N GLY A 79 2.61 6.36 -18.77
CA GLY A 79 1.22 6.75 -18.48
C GLY A 79 0.65 6.00 -17.28
N MET A 80 -0.67 5.71 -17.30
CA MET A 80 -1.38 4.92 -16.27
C MET A 80 -1.23 5.48 -14.84
N GLY A 81 -1.13 6.81 -14.70
CA GLY A 81 -0.89 7.46 -13.41
C GLY A 81 0.56 7.48 -12.94
N TYR A 82 1.51 6.83 -13.66
CA TYR A 82 2.94 6.82 -13.33
C TYR A 82 3.69 7.95 -14.03
N TYR A 83 3.73 9.12 -13.43
CA TYR A 83 4.54 10.24 -13.87
C TYR A 83 5.44 10.73 -12.74
N ASN A 84 6.57 11.31 -13.11
CA ASN A 84 7.56 11.79 -12.14
C ASN A 84 7.03 13.00 -11.38
N THR A 85 7.38 13.05 -10.09
CA THR A 85 7.15 14.22 -9.23
C THR A 85 8.48 14.85 -8.85
N ILE A 86 8.43 16.13 -8.48
CA ILE A 86 9.60 16.84 -7.96
C ILE A 86 9.44 16.96 -6.46
N THR A 87 10.32 16.27 -5.71
CA THR A 87 10.34 16.37 -4.25
C THR A 87 11.11 17.61 -3.83
N PRO A 88 10.50 18.59 -3.12
CA PRO A 88 11.24 19.72 -2.57
C PRO A 88 12.35 19.27 -1.64
N SER A 89 13.53 19.92 -1.74
CA SER A 89 14.72 19.53 -0.94
C SER A 89 14.48 19.59 0.56
N VAL A 90 13.63 20.52 1.03
CA VAL A 90 13.26 20.63 2.45
C VAL A 90 12.46 19.42 2.91
N ILE A 91 11.57 18.88 2.09
CA ILE A 91 10.79 17.66 2.39
C ILE A 91 11.71 16.45 2.41
N LEU A 92 12.60 16.31 1.42
CA LEU A 92 13.59 15.25 1.38
C LEU A 92 14.41 15.21 2.69
N ARG A 93 15.02 16.34 3.04
CA ARG A 93 15.90 16.43 4.22
C ARG A 93 15.17 16.27 5.54
N ASN A 94 14.04 16.98 5.71
CA ASN A 94 13.42 17.13 7.03
C ASN A 94 12.35 16.06 7.31
N ILE A 95 11.84 15.39 6.29
CA ILE A 95 10.80 14.37 6.43
C ILE A 95 11.33 12.99 6.01
N LEU A 96 11.76 12.83 4.75
CA LEU A 96 12.13 11.49 4.24
C LEU A 96 13.41 10.94 4.86
N GLU A 97 14.36 11.81 5.24
CA GLU A 97 15.60 11.40 5.92
C GLU A 97 15.49 11.38 7.45
N ASN A 98 14.37 11.84 8.01
CA ASN A 98 14.18 11.91 9.45
C ASN A 98 13.70 10.56 10.01
N PRO A 99 14.49 9.89 10.87
CA PRO A 99 14.12 8.60 11.43
C PRO A 99 12.85 8.63 12.27
N GLY A 100 12.50 9.76 12.87
CA GLY A 100 11.24 9.95 13.58
C GLY A 100 10.01 9.78 12.69
N TRP A 101 10.15 10.02 11.37
CA TRP A 101 9.09 9.83 10.39
C TRP A 101 9.12 8.42 9.76
N TYR A 102 10.25 7.97 9.22
CA TYR A 102 10.28 6.71 8.49
C TYR A 102 10.30 5.46 9.39
N THR A 103 10.69 5.56 10.67
CA THR A 103 10.60 4.45 11.63
C THR A 103 9.31 4.43 12.42
N ALA A 104 8.43 5.37 12.18
CA ALA A 104 7.20 5.50 12.94
C ALA A 104 6.25 4.34 12.71
N TYR A 105 5.68 3.86 13.79
CA TYR A 105 4.74 2.75 13.81
C TYR A 105 3.28 3.23 13.77
N THR A 106 2.36 2.33 13.50
CA THR A 106 0.92 2.62 13.59
C THR A 106 0.58 3.13 15.00
N PRO A 107 -0.20 4.22 15.14
CA PRO A 107 -0.48 4.84 16.43
C PRO A 107 -1.53 4.06 17.23
N TYR A 108 -1.20 2.85 17.66
CA TYR A 108 -2.08 2.02 18.50
C TYR A 108 -2.34 2.63 19.88
N GLN A 109 -1.39 3.41 20.39
CA GLN A 109 -1.51 4.13 21.65
C GLN A 109 -1.59 5.63 21.35
N PRO A 110 -2.79 6.22 21.38
CA PRO A 110 -2.97 7.65 21.06
C PRO A 110 -2.14 8.56 21.97
N GLU A 111 -1.97 8.18 23.22
CA GLU A 111 -1.29 8.98 24.26
C GLU A 111 0.14 9.32 23.91
N VAL A 112 0.84 8.38 23.25
CA VAL A 112 2.24 8.55 22.83
C VAL A 112 2.37 8.96 21.35
N SER A 113 1.26 9.10 20.63
CA SER A 113 1.22 9.36 19.19
C SER A 113 0.43 10.61 18.80
N GLN A 114 0.26 11.53 19.73
CA GLN A 114 -0.61 12.72 19.55
C GLN A 114 -0.25 13.54 18.32
N GLY A 115 1.03 13.90 18.13
CA GLY A 115 1.46 14.65 16.97
C GLY A 115 1.27 13.91 15.64
N ARG A 116 1.37 12.59 15.63
CA ARG A 116 1.07 11.78 14.46
C ARG A 116 -0.42 11.77 14.13
N LEU A 117 -1.27 11.65 15.14
CA LEU A 117 -2.73 11.72 14.96
C LEU A 117 -3.15 13.09 14.45
N GLU A 118 -2.56 14.17 14.97
CA GLU A 118 -2.80 15.53 14.48
C GLU A 118 -2.44 15.66 13.00
N MET A 119 -1.29 15.12 12.59
CA MET A 119 -0.87 15.09 11.19
C MET A 119 -1.86 14.32 10.30
N LEU A 120 -2.34 13.17 10.76
CA LEU A 120 -3.34 12.37 10.03
C LEU A 120 -4.68 13.14 9.90
N MET A 121 -5.12 13.84 10.93
CA MET A 121 -6.30 14.69 10.85
C MET A 121 -6.13 15.84 9.88
N ASN A 122 -4.97 16.51 9.87
CA ASN A 122 -4.66 17.57 8.93
C ASN A 122 -4.65 17.04 7.48
N PHE A 123 -4.13 15.82 7.26
CA PHE A 123 -4.20 15.18 5.95
C PHE A 123 -5.64 14.93 5.50
N GLN A 124 -6.49 14.39 6.37
CA GLN A 124 -7.91 14.16 6.07
C GLN A 124 -8.62 15.46 5.70
N GLN A 125 -8.40 16.53 6.48
CA GLN A 125 -8.98 17.83 6.21
C GLN A 125 -8.51 18.40 4.87
N MET A 126 -7.22 18.29 4.57
CA MET A 126 -6.68 18.71 3.27
C MET A 126 -7.33 17.99 2.09
N ILE A 127 -7.54 16.68 2.21
CA ILE A 127 -8.23 15.92 1.15
C ILE A 127 -9.70 16.35 1.01
N ILE A 128 -10.39 16.59 2.11
CA ILE A 128 -11.77 17.14 2.10
C ILE A 128 -11.80 18.48 1.36
N ASP A 129 -10.90 19.40 1.69
CA ASP A 129 -10.85 20.73 1.09
C ASP A 129 -10.52 20.70 -0.40
N LEU A 130 -9.60 19.80 -0.81
CA LEU A 130 -9.20 19.66 -2.21
C LEU A 130 -10.24 18.95 -3.07
N THR A 131 -11.00 18.03 -2.51
CA THR A 131 -11.97 17.21 -3.25
C THR A 131 -13.41 17.71 -3.13
N GLY A 132 -13.68 18.57 -2.13
CA GLY A 132 -15.04 19.01 -1.79
C GLY A 132 -15.90 17.91 -1.14
N MET A 133 -15.35 16.72 -0.87
CA MET A 133 -16.07 15.63 -0.23
C MET A 133 -16.34 15.94 1.25
N ASP A 134 -17.40 15.38 1.82
CA ASP A 134 -17.79 15.63 3.22
C ASP A 134 -16.91 14.92 4.24
N ILE A 135 -16.30 13.79 3.87
CA ILE A 135 -15.49 12.94 4.74
C ILE A 135 -14.33 12.35 3.92
N ALA A 136 -13.16 12.25 4.55
CA ALA A 136 -12.03 11.50 4.03
C ALA A 136 -11.45 10.58 5.12
N ASN A 137 -10.85 9.47 4.71
CA ASN A 137 -9.98 8.69 5.59
C ASN A 137 -8.55 9.27 5.60
N ALA A 138 -7.67 8.71 6.42
CA ALA A 138 -6.28 9.17 6.48
C ALA A 138 -5.50 8.86 5.19
N SER A 139 -5.50 7.62 4.76
CA SER A 139 -5.01 7.15 3.46
C SER A 139 -5.13 5.64 3.38
N LEU A 140 -5.00 5.11 2.17
CA LEU A 140 -4.89 3.67 1.91
C LEU A 140 -3.52 3.38 1.29
N LEU A 141 -3.18 2.09 1.08
CA LEU A 141 -1.87 1.68 0.61
C LEU A 141 -1.52 2.30 -0.75
N ASP A 142 -2.47 2.19 -1.70
CA ASP A 142 -2.33 2.70 -3.06
C ASP A 142 -3.71 2.95 -3.71
N GLU A 143 -3.70 3.49 -4.92
CA GLU A 143 -4.89 3.78 -5.71
C GLU A 143 -5.74 2.53 -5.94
N SER A 144 -5.13 1.43 -6.32
CA SER A 144 -5.81 0.18 -6.62
C SER A 144 -6.52 -0.41 -5.40
N THR A 145 -5.86 -0.35 -4.24
CA THR A 145 -6.45 -0.74 -2.95
C THR A 145 -7.59 0.21 -2.57
N ALA A 146 -7.43 1.52 -2.77
CA ALA A 146 -8.48 2.50 -2.49
C ALA A 146 -9.74 2.21 -3.32
N ALA A 147 -9.59 1.92 -4.61
CA ALA A 147 -10.70 1.53 -5.48
C ALA A 147 -11.38 0.24 -5.02
N ALA A 148 -10.60 -0.75 -4.58
CA ALA A 148 -11.13 -2.01 -4.05
C ALA A 148 -11.87 -1.83 -2.72
N GLU A 149 -11.36 -1.00 -1.82
CA GLU A 149 -12.07 -0.67 -0.57
C GLU A 149 -13.35 0.13 -0.85
N ALA A 150 -13.35 1.04 -1.83
CA ALA A 150 -14.56 1.74 -2.26
C ALA A 150 -15.61 0.77 -2.85
N MET A 151 -15.20 -0.22 -3.66
CA MET A 151 -16.08 -1.30 -4.13
C MET A 151 -16.69 -2.06 -2.95
N MET A 152 -15.87 -2.43 -1.96
CA MET A 152 -16.34 -3.16 -0.78
C MET A 152 -17.30 -2.33 0.07
N MET A 153 -17.03 -1.04 0.21
CA MET A 153 -17.92 -0.11 0.91
C MET A 153 -19.26 0.01 0.19
N ALA A 154 -19.25 0.20 -1.13
CA ALA A 154 -20.47 0.26 -1.94
C ALA A 154 -21.30 -1.02 -1.85
N PHE A 155 -20.66 -2.19 -1.87
CA PHE A 155 -21.33 -3.48 -1.69
C PHE A 155 -22.05 -3.57 -0.34
N LYS A 156 -21.41 -3.13 0.73
CA LYS A 156 -22.01 -3.10 2.08
C LYS A 156 -23.12 -2.08 2.21
N ILE A 157 -22.99 -0.89 1.62
CA ILE A 157 -24.02 0.16 1.61
C ILE A 157 -25.29 -0.36 0.94
N LYS A 158 -25.15 -1.07 -0.17
CA LYS A 158 -26.28 -1.72 -0.87
C LYS A 158 -26.73 -3.03 -0.20
N LYS A 159 -26.28 -3.29 1.05
CA LYS A 159 -26.65 -4.45 1.88
C LYS A 159 -26.39 -5.81 1.22
N SER A 160 -25.41 -5.86 0.34
CA SER A 160 -25.04 -7.06 -0.44
C SER A 160 -26.24 -7.69 -1.20
N ALA A 161 -27.20 -6.85 -1.61
CA ALA A 161 -28.40 -7.30 -2.35
C ALA A 161 -28.14 -7.45 -3.86
N LYS A 162 -27.10 -6.78 -4.36
CA LYS A 162 -26.67 -6.79 -5.76
C LYS A 162 -25.23 -7.29 -5.81
N PHE A 163 -24.85 -8.03 -6.86
CA PHE A 163 -23.56 -8.70 -6.94
C PHE A 163 -22.70 -8.29 -8.15
N THR A 164 -23.13 -7.27 -8.89
CA THR A 164 -22.38 -6.77 -10.04
C THR A 164 -21.72 -5.43 -9.73
N PHE A 165 -20.45 -5.30 -10.05
CA PHE A 165 -19.67 -4.06 -9.98
C PHE A 165 -19.23 -3.65 -11.39
N CYS A 166 -19.58 -2.45 -11.79
CA CYS A 166 -19.23 -1.91 -13.10
C CYS A 166 -17.91 -1.14 -13.02
N VAL A 167 -17.05 -1.31 -14.01
CA VAL A 167 -15.77 -0.61 -14.12
C VAL A 167 -15.66 -0.01 -15.51
N GLN A 168 -15.25 1.23 -15.62
CA GLN A 168 -14.93 1.85 -16.90
C GLN A 168 -13.81 1.06 -17.59
N ASN A 169 -13.99 0.71 -18.87
CA ASN A 169 -13.04 -0.12 -19.65
C ASN A 169 -11.63 0.48 -19.72
N LYS A 170 -11.51 1.81 -19.61
CA LYS A 170 -10.25 2.56 -19.62
C LYS A 170 -9.64 2.76 -18.22
N CYS A 171 -10.13 2.06 -17.19
CA CYS A 171 -9.53 2.04 -15.86
C CYS A 171 -8.11 1.45 -15.92
N HIS A 172 -7.23 1.88 -15.01
CA HIS A 172 -5.85 1.39 -14.97
C HIS A 172 -5.79 -0.13 -14.79
N PRO A 173 -4.95 -0.84 -15.55
CA PRO A 173 -4.88 -2.31 -15.53
C PRO A 173 -4.56 -2.89 -14.14
N GLN A 174 -3.70 -2.22 -13.38
CA GLN A 174 -3.35 -2.63 -12.02
C GLN A 174 -4.56 -2.51 -11.07
N THR A 175 -5.35 -1.45 -11.19
CA THR A 175 -6.58 -1.25 -10.42
C THR A 175 -7.59 -2.35 -10.73
N LEU A 176 -7.79 -2.64 -12.00
CA LEU A 176 -8.67 -3.73 -12.43
C LEU A 176 -8.21 -5.09 -11.89
N SER A 177 -6.91 -5.37 -11.86
CA SER A 177 -6.36 -6.61 -11.32
C SER A 177 -6.66 -6.78 -9.84
N VAL A 178 -6.49 -5.72 -9.04
CA VAL A 178 -6.80 -5.72 -7.60
C VAL A 178 -8.30 -5.88 -7.36
N LEU A 179 -9.13 -5.16 -8.11
CA LEU A 179 -10.60 -5.30 -8.04
C LEU A 179 -11.04 -6.75 -8.27
N LYS A 180 -10.54 -7.40 -9.34
CA LYS A 180 -10.85 -8.81 -9.65
C LYS A 180 -10.43 -9.75 -8.50
N THR A 181 -9.26 -9.51 -7.92
CA THR A 181 -8.74 -10.31 -6.80
C THR A 181 -9.64 -10.18 -5.57
N ARG A 182 -10.08 -8.97 -5.25
CA ARG A 182 -10.94 -8.68 -4.09
C ARG A 182 -12.39 -9.08 -4.30
N ALA A 183 -12.89 -9.02 -5.53
CA ALA A 183 -14.25 -9.40 -5.91
C ALA A 183 -14.50 -10.92 -5.85
N LYS A 184 -13.49 -11.71 -6.31
CA LYS A 184 -13.63 -13.16 -6.47
C LYS A 184 -14.09 -13.92 -5.22
N PRO A 185 -13.52 -13.74 -4.01
CA PRO A 185 -13.94 -14.48 -2.82
C PRO A 185 -15.38 -14.14 -2.35
N LEU A 186 -15.92 -13.02 -2.80
CA LEU A 186 -17.26 -12.56 -2.42
C LEU A 186 -18.32 -12.87 -3.48
N GLY A 187 -17.94 -13.50 -4.58
CA GLY A 187 -18.83 -13.77 -5.70
C GLY A 187 -19.27 -12.51 -6.47
N ILE A 188 -18.56 -11.39 -6.31
CA ILE A 188 -18.86 -10.15 -7.03
C ILE A 188 -18.42 -10.31 -8.49
N LYS A 189 -19.34 -10.07 -9.42
CA LYS A 189 -19.11 -10.07 -10.86
C LYS A 189 -18.64 -8.67 -11.30
N ILE A 190 -17.56 -8.60 -12.05
CA ILE A 190 -17.08 -7.34 -12.66
C ILE A 190 -17.56 -7.29 -14.11
N ILE A 191 -18.24 -6.20 -14.47
CA ILE A 191 -18.66 -5.87 -15.83
C ILE A 191 -18.02 -4.55 -16.26
N PHE A 192 -18.13 -4.20 -17.55
CA PHE A 192 -17.49 -3.01 -18.10
C PHE A 192 -18.50 -2.07 -18.76
N ASP A 193 -18.30 -0.77 -18.55
CA ASP A 193 -18.95 0.39 -19.17
C ASP A 193 -20.47 0.51 -18.99
N ASN A 194 -21.21 -0.58 -19.05
CA ASN A 194 -22.67 -0.56 -19.03
C ASN A 194 -23.19 -1.23 -17.76
N PRO A 195 -23.63 -0.47 -16.74
CA PRO A 195 -24.27 -1.03 -15.57
C PRO A 195 -25.58 -1.73 -15.93
N ASP A 196 -25.93 -2.74 -15.16
CA ASP A 196 -27.20 -3.47 -15.21
C ASP A 196 -27.98 -3.27 -13.91
N ASP A 197 -29.19 -3.84 -13.83
CA ASP A 197 -30.05 -3.72 -12.64
C ASP A 197 -29.49 -4.41 -11.39
N ASP A 198 -28.54 -5.34 -11.57
CA ASP A 198 -27.82 -6.01 -10.47
C ASP A 198 -26.55 -5.22 -10.04
N THR A 199 -26.26 -4.09 -10.66
CA THR A 199 -25.07 -3.28 -10.39
C THR A 199 -25.25 -2.48 -9.10
N PHE A 200 -24.34 -2.67 -8.12
CA PHE A 200 -24.35 -1.92 -6.87
C PHE A 200 -23.46 -0.67 -6.87
N GLY A 201 -22.47 -0.63 -7.75
CA GLY A 201 -21.55 0.49 -7.85
C GLY A 201 -20.76 0.48 -9.16
N CYS A 202 -20.28 1.65 -9.55
CA CYS A 202 -19.52 1.86 -10.78
C CYS A 202 -18.25 2.66 -10.48
N LEU A 203 -17.10 2.16 -10.94
CA LEU A 203 -15.82 2.85 -10.87
C LEU A 203 -15.53 3.58 -12.18
N ILE A 204 -15.29 4.87 -12.09
CA ILE A 204 -14.90 5.74 -13.19
C ILE A 204 -13.50 6.29 -12.92
N GLN A 205 -12.55 6.00 -13.80
CA GLN A 205 -11.19 6.55 -13.76
C GLN A 205 -11.18 7.90 -14.49
N ASN A 206 -10.72 8.98 -13.83
CA ASN A 206 -10.73 10.31 -14.43
C ASN A 206 -9.54 11.18 -13.97
N PRO A 207 -8.58 11.55 -14.85
CA PRO A 207 -8.42 11.06 -16.23
C PRO A 207 -8.20 9.53 -16.30
N ASP A 208 -8.51 8.94 -17.45
CA ASP A 208 -8.37 7.50 -17.65
C ASP A 208 -6.92 7.07 -17.99
N THR A 209 -6.71 5.80 -18.29
CA THR A 209 -5.40 5.22 -18.64
C THR A 209 -4.73 5.90 -19.83
N TYR A 210 -5.50 6.47 -20.74
CA TYR A 210 -5.02 7.15 -21.94
C TYR A 210 -4.99 8.68 -21.81
N GLY A 211 -5.34 9.21 -20.64
CA GLY A 211 -5.40 10.64 -20.36
C GLY A 211 -6.68 11.31 -20.86
N GLU A 212 -7.70 10.54 -21.22
CA GLU A 212 -8.99 11.09 -21.60
C GLU A 212 -9.80 11.52 -20.38
N ILE A 213 -10.55 12.60 -20.51
CA ILE A 213 -11.41 13.14 -19.46
C ILE A 213 -12.85 12.67 -19.72
N ALA A 214 -13.42 11.98 -18.74
CA ALA A 214 -14.78 11.46 -18.82
C ALA A 214 -15.84 12.57 -18.66
N ASN A 215 -16.97 12.45 -19.36
CA ASN A 215 -18.16 13.22 -19.03
C ASN A 215 -18.84 12.63 -17.79
N LEU A 216 -18.44 13.13 -16.62
CA LEU A 216 -18.93 12.62 -15.34
C LEU A 216 -20.44 12.77 -15.16
N ASN A 217 -21.05 13.86 -15.70
CA ASN A 217 -22.50 14.05 -15.59
C ASN A 217 -23.28 12.89 -16.21
N ASP A 218 -22.93 12.51 -17.44
CA ASP A 218 -23.65 11.44 -18.14
C ASP A 218 -23.46 10.09 -17.44
N LEU A 219 -22.23 9.76 -17.07
CA LEU A 219 -21.91 8.51 -16.39
C LEU A 219 -22.59 8.39 -15.02
N ILE A 220 -22.60 9.46 -14.24
CA ILE A 220 -23.26 9.48 -12.93
C ILE A 220 -24.77 9.35 -13.07
N ASN A 221 -25.38 10.01 -14.09
CA ASN A 221 -26.80 9.88 -14.36
C ASN A 221 -27.18 8.44 -14.78
N ILE A 222 -26.36 7.80 -15.60
CA ILE A 222 -26.55 6.38 -15.95
C ILE A 222 -26.47 5.52 -14.70
N ASN A 223 -25.47 5.71 -13.83
CA ASN A 223 -25.34 4.96 -12.59
C ASN A 223 -26.57 5.15 -11.68
N LYS A 224 -27.03 6.39 -11.54
CA LYS A 224 -28.24 6.71 -10.75
C LYS A 224 -29.49 6.01 -11.28
N SER A 225 -29.65 5.86 -12.61
CA SER A 225 -30.79 5.17 -13.20
C SER A 225 -30.86 3.67 -12.87
N HIS A 226 -29.72 3.06 -12.56
CA HIS A 226 -29.61 1.66 -12.10
C HIS A 226 -29.49 1.54 -10.56
N ASP A 227 -29.72 2.62 -9.81
CA ASP A 227 -29.51 2.65 -8.35
C ASP A 227 -28.10 2.18 -7.95
N ALA A 228 -27.10 2.47 -8.77
CA ALA A 228 -25.68 2.16 -8.53
C ALA A 228 -24.93 3.38 -7.96
N LEU A 229 -24.04 3.13 -7.00
CA LEU A 229 -23.17 4.16 -6.42
C LEU A 229 -22.05 4.52 -7.40
N SER A 230 -21.80 5.83 -7.59
CA SER A 230 -20.66 6.30 -8.38
C SER A 230 -19.41 6.43 -7.54
N ILE A 231 -18.31 5.86 -8.01
CA ILE A 231 -16.99 5.92 -7.41
C ILE A 231 -16.06 6.53 -8.45
N ILE A 232 -15.40 7.64 -8.10
CA ILE A 232 -14.50 8.34 -9.01
C ILE A 232 -13.06 8.16 -8.52
N ALA A 233 -12.24 7.50 -9.34
CA ALA A 233 -10.79 7.46 -9.15
C ALA A 233 -10.20 8.69 -9.86
N ALA A 234 -10.01 9.76 -9.10
CA ALA A 234 -9.55 11.04 -9.62
C ALA A 234 -8.05 11.24 -9.33
N ASP A 235 -7.32 11.75 -10.32
CA ASP A 235 -6.02 12.35 -10.06
C ASP A 235 -6.24 13.71 -9.38
N ILE A 236 -5.72 13.86 -8.16
CA ILE A 236 -5.91 15.09 -7.38
C ILE A 236 -5.36 16.34 -8.08
N MET A 237 -4.30 16.20 -8.89
CA MET A 237 -3.78 17.31 -9.70
C MET A 237 -4.77 17.78 -10.76
N SER A 238 -5.60 16.90 -11.28
CA SER A 238 -6.63 17.25 -12.24
C SER A 238 -7.68 18.21 -11.68
N LEU A 239 -7.92 18.16 -10.36
CA LEU A 239 -8.89 19.02 -9.67
C LEU A 239 -8.48 20.50 -9.62
N VAL A 240 -7.22 20.82 -9.97
CA VAL A 240 -6.78 22.22 -10.12
C VAL A 240 -7.46 22.90 -11.30
N VAL A 241 -7.80 22.13 -12.33
CA VAL A 241 -8.37 22.63 -13.60
C VAL A 241 -9.75 22.06 -13.93
N MET A 242 -10.20 21.05 -13.20
CA MET A 242 -11.50 20.41 -13.37
C MET A 242 -12.37 20.58 -12.12
N LYS A 243 -13.68 20.49 -12.32
CA LYS A 243 -14.61 20.42 -11.20
C LYS A 243 -14.37 19.17 -10.36
N SER A 244 -14.53 19.33 -9.06
CA SER A 244 -14.45 18.23 -8.11
C SER A 244 -15.54 17.18 -8.41
N PRO A 245 -15.30 15.88 -8.13
CA PRO A 245 -16.34 14.86 -8.19
C PRO A 245 -17.58 15.22 -7.36
N ARG A 246 -17.43 15.95 -6.26
CA ARG A 246 -18.52 16.42 -5.39
C ARG A 246 -19.51 17.30 -6.18
N ASP A 247 -19.04 18.11 -7.12
CA ASP A 247 -19.88 19.06 -7.86
C ASP A 247 -20.85 18.37 -8.84
N PHE A 248 -20.67 17.08 -9.05
CA PHE A 248 -21.54 16.24 -9.89
C PHE A 248 -22.61 15.47 -9.08
N GLY A 249 -22.65 15.59 -7.77
CA GLY A 249 -23.64 14.98 -6.87
C GLY A 249 -23.28 13.60 -6.41
#